data_652ee1027109d9989c732623c710cbb7
#
_entry.id   652ee1027109d9989c732623c710cbb7
#
_cell.length_a   1.000
_cell.length_b   1.000
_cell.length_c   1.000
_cell.angle_alpha   90.00
_cell.angle_beta   90.00
_cell.angle_gamma   90.00
#
_symmetry.space_group_name_H-M   'P 1'
#
loop_
_entity.id
_entity.type
_entity.pdbx_description
1 polymer ?
#
loop_
_entity_poly.entity_id
_entity_poly.type
_entity_poly.pdbx_seq_one_letter_code
_entity_poly.pdbx_strand_id
1 'polypeptide(L)'
;MPAIALAQVATTAQDTTYTQKSGTVPNMYDTTFVFNSQKFAISQNGERTNVSVYKKCGTEMKKVRETEFVDGQEVEQVYITSPFIPKRTYKRRNQEYSHYPFFFFGGNMLAGSAFGVKSEGKEMRDSKSGEWGFTGCTFECPISSSSWAVTAAMSLAFVSHHFKTDYMLTTVDGITSFKPFAVGDDENGERPSKSYLSYCAVRIPIMLEWSNRIGSEDVYAAFGPSIEFRAKERSRYKLGKRHTLTRDVNMNPVGINLEARLGYGFLMLYARTSLTPLLHTKYAPEWHPFTVGVGLRL
;
A
#
# COMPACT_ATOMS: atom_id res chain seq x y z
N MET A 1 -35.84 35.47 3.50
CA MET A 1 -35.55 35.77 2.08
C MET A 1 -34.06 35.99 1.92
N PRO A 2 -33.31 35.11 1.30
CA PRO A 2 -31.93 35.42 0.90
C PRO A 2 -31.93 35.89 -0.56
N ALA A 3 -31.30 37.04 -0.76
CA ALA A 3 -31.11 37.65 -2.08
C ALA A 3 -30.07 36.84 -2.86
N ILE A 4 -30.42 36.44 -4.07
CA ILE A 4 -29.51 35.82 -5.03
C ILE A 4 -28.75 36.96 -5.72
N ALA A 5 -27.45 37.04 -5.48
CA ALA A 5 -26.54 37.92 -6.20
C ALA A 5 -26.30 37.36 -7.60
N LEU A 6 -26.78 38.03 -8.62
CA LEU A 6 -26.44 37.80 -10.02
C LEU A 6 -25.04 38.33 -10.29
N ALA A 7 -24.10 37.41 -10.46
CA ALA A 7 -22.77 37.74 -10.99
C ALA A 7 -22.92 37.94 -12.52
N GLN A 8 -22.76 39.18 -12.96
CA GLN A 8 -22.58 39.51 -14.38
C GLN A 8 -21.21 39.02 -14.83
N VAL A 9 -21.20 37.96 -15.61
CA VAL A 9 -20.01 37.55 -16.37
C VAL A 9 -20.08 38.22 -17.73
N ALA A 10 -19.08 39.04 -18.02
CA ALA A 10 -18.92 39.67 -19.34
C ALA A 10 -18.74 38.57 -20.39
N THR A 11 -19.73 38.41 -21.27
CA THR A 11 -19.74 37.44 -22.35
C THR A 11 -19.24 38.12 -23.61
N THR A 12 -18.09 37.71 -24.12
CA THR A 12 -17.73 37.95 -25.53
C THR A 12 -18.65 37.10 -26.38
N ALA A 13 -19.65 37.74 -26.98
CA ALA A 13 -20.59 37.10 -27.89
C ALA A 13 -19.88 36.77 -29.20
N GLN A 14 -19.76 35.50 -29.52
CA GLN A 14 -19.51 35.03 -30.87
C GLN A 14 -20.65 34.09 -31.27
N ASP A 15 -21.35 34.55 -32.32
CA ASP A 15 -22.37 33.89 -33.13
C ASP A 15 -23.60 33.30 -32.43
N THR A 16 -24.58 34.18 -32.23
CA THR A 16 -25.97 33.77 -32.04
C THR A 16 -26.68 33.78 -33.41
N THR A 17 -26.78 32.62 -34.04
CA THR A 17 -27.57 32.46 -35.28
C THR A 17 -29.02 32.16 -34.89
N TYR A 18 -29.91 33.13 -35.07
CA TYR A 18 -31.37 32.91 -34.94
C TYR A 18 -31.89 32.38 -36.27
N THR A 19 -32.38 31.15 -36.30
CA THR A 19 -33.12 30.64 -37.45
C THR A 19 -34.59 30.66 -37.16
N GLN A 20 -35.29 31.69 -37.68
CA GLN A 20 -36.75 31.78 -37.63
C GLN A 20 -37.32 30.92 -38.74
N LYS A 21 -37.97 29.80 -38.45
CA LYS A 21 -38.80 29.05 -39.40
C LYS A 21 -40.20 29.61 -39.37
N SER A 22 -40.60 30.29 -40.46
CA SER A 22 -41.95 30.74 -40.71
C SER A 22 -42.83 29.53 -41.04
N GLY A 23 -43.77 29.22 -40.19
CA GLY A 23 -44.83 28.24 -40.39
C GLY A 23 -45.72 28.21 -39.17
N THR A 24 -46.95 28.64 -39.34
CA THR A 24 -48.08 28.81 -38.43
C THR A 24 -48.23 27.77 -37.32
N VAL A 25 -47.49 27.95 -36.22
CA VAL A 25 -47.75 27.36 -34.90
C VAL A 25 -47.26 28.39 -33.86
N PRO A 26 -48.03 28.70 -32.80
CA PRO A 26 -47.70 29.78 -31.89
C PRO A 26 -46.50 29.38 -31.01
N ASN A 27 -45.50 30.26 -31.00
CA ASN A 27 -44.39 30.32 -30.04
C ASN A 27 -43.45 29.10 -29.97
N MET A 28 -42.77 28.75 -31.07
CA MET A 28 -41.63 27.85 -31.03
C MET A 28 -40.34 28.67 -31.09
N TYR A 29 -39.60 28.74 -30.01
CA TYR A 29 -38.29 29.40 -29.95
C TYR A 29 -37.21 28.35 -29.86
N ASP A 30 -36.27 28.33 -30.83
CA ASP A 30 -35.11 27.46 -30.83
C ASP A 30 -33.86 28.33 -30.67
N THR A 31 -33.10 28.08 -29.61
CA THR A 31 -31.84 28.77 -29.34
C THR A 31 -30.72 27.76 -29.16
N THR A 32 -29.59 28.01 -29.80
CA THR A 32 -28.41 27.18 -29.61
C THR A 32 -27.23 28.05 -29.22
N PHE A 33 -26.45 27.58 -28.24
CA PHE A 33 -25.19 28.20 -27.83
C PHE A 33 -24.13 27.15 -27.51
N VAL A 34 -22.89 27.56 -27.59
CA VAL A 34 -21.74 26.67 -27.26
C VAL A 34 -21.03 27.20 -26.02
N PHE A 35 -20.86 26.35 -25.04
CA PHE A 35 -20.14 26.67 -23.83
C PHE A 35 -19.27 25.47 -23.41
N ASN A 36 -18.01 25.71 -23.12
CA ASN A 36 -17.04 24.69 -22.66
C ASN A 36 -17.03 23.42 -23.53
N SER A 37 -16.95 23.59 -24.86
CA SER A 37 -16.94 22.50 -25.86
C SER A 37 -18.21 21.63 -25.89
N GLN A 38 -19.29 22.12 -25.32
CA GLN A 38 -20.62 21.53 -25.39
C GLN A 38 -21.57 22.49 -26.13
N LYS A 39 -22.42 21.93 -27.00
CA LYS A 39 -23.50 22.68 -27.67
C LYS A 39 -24.79 22.40 -26.94
N PHE A 40 -25.47 23.45 -26.54
CA PHE A 40 -26.79 23.42 -25.94
C PHE A 40 -27.81 23.87 -26.97
N ALA A 41 -28.88 23.11 -27.16
CA ALA A 41 -30.01 23.47 -27.97
C ALA A 41 -31.25 23.51 -27.06
N ILE A 42 -31.90 24.66 -27.00
CA ILE A 42 -33.11 24.90 -26.23
C ILE A 42 -34.24 25.10 -27.22
N SER A 43 -35.26 24.25 -27.10
CA SER A 43 -36.48 24.33 -27.90
C SER A 43 -37.66 24.51 -26.96
N GLN A 44 -38.43 25.56 -27.16
CA GLN A 44 -39.61 25.85 -26.36
C GLN A 44 -40.87 25.73 -27.22
N ASN A 45 -41.81 24.94 -26.74
CA ASN A 45 -43.11 24.76 -27.37
C ASN A 45 -44.23 24.93 -26.32
N GLY A 46 -44.77 26.13 -26.24
CA GLY A 46 -45.72 26.49 -25.19
C GLY A 46 -45.12 26.43 -23.81
N GLU A 47 -45.70 25.65 -22.90
CA GLU A 47 -45.25 25.45 -21.52
C GLU A 47 -44.09 24.45 -21.39
N ARG A 48 -43.74 23.78 -22.49
CA ARG A 48 -42.67 22.76 -22.51
C ARG A 48 -41.39 23.32 -23.07
N THR A 49 -40.31 23.16 -22.34
CA THR A 49 -38.97 23.54 -22.74
C THR A 49 -38.07 22.31 -22.77
N ASN A 50 -37.53 21.98 -23.93
CA ASN A 50 -36.58 20.91 -24.12
C ASN A 50 -35.17 21.44 -24.22
N VAL A 51 -34.28 20.99 -23.35
CA VAL A 51 -32.85 21.31 -23.34
C VAL A 51 -32.03 20.09 -23.78
N SER A 52 -31.43 20.19 -24.96
CA SER A 52 -30.55 19.13 -25.49
C SER A 52 -29.09 19.54 -25.39
N VAL A 53 -28.26 18.67 -24.84
CA VAL A 53 -26.83 18.88 -24.67
C VAL A 53 -26.06 17.97 -25.62
N TYR A 54 -25.20 18.56 -26.45
CA TYR A 54 -24.31 17.85 -27.36
C TYR A 54 -22.87 17.99 -26.92
N LYS A 55 -22.09 16.93 -27.02
CA LYS A 55 -20.65 16.91 -26.74
C LYS A 55 -19.88 16.54 -27.99
N LYS A 56 -18.74 17.19 -28.22
CA LYS A 56 -17.85 16.89 -29.33
C LYS A 56 -17.14 15.54 -29.09
N CYS A 57 -17.35 14.58 -29.99
CA CYS A 57 -16.68 13.30 -30.02
C CYS A 57 -15.94 13.16 -31.36
N GLY A 58 -14.65 13.48 -31.38
CA GLY A 58 -13.89 13.58 -32.63
C GLY A 58 -14.33 14.78 -33.47
N THR A 59 -14.76 14.55 -34.72
CA THR A 59 -15.27 15.55 -35.65
C THR A 59 -16.79 15.77 -35.53
N GLU A 60 -17.51 14.91 -34.83
CA GLU A 60 -18.99 14.95 -34.75
C GLU A 60 -19.48 15.41 -33.38
N MET A 61 -20.65 16.11 -33.39
CA MET A 61 -21.38 16.51 -32.18
C MET A 61 -22.45 15.46 -31.88
N LYS A 62 -22.32 14.74 -30.77
CA LYS A 62 -23.30 13.73 -30.35
C LYS A 62 -24.15 14.25 -29.21
N LYS A 63 -25.48 14.04 -29.31
CA LYS A 63 -26.45 14.37 -28.26
C LYS A 63 -26.19 13.44 -27.06
N VAL A 64 -25.97 14.03 -25.90
CA VAL A 64 -25.59 13.30 -24.69
C VAL A 64 -26.70 13.25 -23.66
N ARG A 65 -27.49 14.34 -23.65
CA ARG A 65 -28.53 14.52 -22.64
C ARG A 65 -29.68 15.33 -23.26
N GLU A 66 -30.90 15.00 -22.86
CA GLU A 66 -32.11 15.77 -23.11
C GLU A 66 -32.87 15.87 -21.80
N THR A 67 -33.36 17.06 -21.51
CA THR A 67 -34.14 17.35 -20.31
C THR A 67 -35.39 18.10 -20.75
N GLU A 68 -36.56 17.62 -20.36
CA GLU A 68 -37.86 18.29 -20.58
C GLU A 68 -38.30 18.98 -19.30
N PHE A 69 -38.64 20.24 -19.43
CA PHE A 69 -39.19 21.05 -18.37
C PHE A 69 -40.64 21.42 -18.73
N VAL A 70 -41.56 21.33 -17.80
CA VAL A 70 -42.93 21.80 -17.88
C VAL A 70 -43.14 22.77 -16.73
N ASP A 71 -43.61 23.98 -17.02
CA ASP A 71 -43.74 25.05 -16.02
C ASP A 71 -42.45 25.33 -15.21
N GLY A 72 -41.31 25.18 -15.84
CA GLY A 72 -40.01 25.37 -15.19
C GLY A 72 -39.58 24.25 -14.23
N GLN A 73 -40.39 23.18 -14.12
CA GLN A 73 -40.01 21.98 -13.36
C GLN A 73 -39.50 20.88 -14.29
N GLU A 74 -38.43 20.20 -13.89
CA GLU A 74 -37.88 19.07 -14.62
C GLU A 74 -38.84 17.87 -14.52
N VAL A 75 -39.40 17.45 -15.64
CA VAL A 75 -40.37 16.34 -15.72
C VAL A 75 -39.69 15.06 -16.16
N GLU A 76 -38.76 15.14 -17.12
CA GLU A 76 -38.06 13.98 -17.67
C GLU A 76 -36.62 14.31 -18.01
N GLN A 77 -35.71 13.41 -17.67
CA GLN A 77 -34.30 13.48 -18.02
C GLN A 77 -33.89 12.23 -18.79
N VAL A 78 -33.75 12.36 -20.11
CA VAL A 78 -33.33 11.25 -20.97
C VAL A 78 -31.84 11.33 -21.24
N TYR A 79 -31.10 10.32 -20.82
CA TYR A 79 -29.72 10.15 -21.20
C TYR A 79 -29.65 9.31 -22.48
N ILE A 80 -29.35 9.97 -23.60
CA ILE A 80 -29.15 9.27 -24.87
C ILE A 80 -27.76 8.66 -24.90
N THR A 81 -27.61 7.58 -24.17
CA THR A 81 -26.45 6.69 -24.34
C THR A 81 -26.95 5.47 -25.10
N SER A 82 -26.34 5.17 -26.26
CA SER A 82 -26.64 3.94 -26.97
C SER A 82 -26.49 2.75 -26.00
N PRO A 83 -27.52 1.90 -25.82
CA PRO A 83 -27.43 0.75 -24.94
C PRO A 83 -26.39 -0.28 -25.41
N PHE A 84 -25.89 -0.13 -26.64
CA PHE A 84 -24.89 -1.03 -27.27
C PHE A 84 -23.48 -0.44 -27.29
N ILE A 85 -23.29 0.82 -26.92
CA ILE A 85 -21.93 1.30 -26.61
C ILE A 85 -21.74 0.90 -25.15
N PRO A 86 -20.93 -0.12 -24.84
CA PRO A 86 -20.56 -0.33 -23.45
C PRO A 86 -20.03 1.05 -23.02
N LYS A 87 -20.72 1.73 -22.10
CA LYS A 87 -20.04 2.75 -21.34
C LYS A 87 -18.75 2.06 -20.96
N ARG A 88 -17.62 2.53 -21.49
CA ARG A 88 -16.42 2.48 -20.70
C ARG A 88 -16.75 3.38 -19.50
N THR A 89 -17.57 2.89 -18.62
CA THR A 89 -17.40 3.18 -17.23
C THR A 89 -15.93 2.79 -17.09
N TYR A 90 -15.08 3.82 -17.05
CA TYR A 90 -14.01 3.71 -16.10
C TYR A 90 -14.78 3.46 -14.81
N LYS A 91 -15.14 2.20 -14.56
CA LYS A 91 -15.23 1.72 -13.22
C LYS A 91 -13.94 2.32 -12.68
N ARG A 92 -13.99 3.38 -11.89
CA ARG A 92 -12.97 3.57 -10.88
C ARG A 92 -12.89 2.17 -10.38
N ARG A 93 -11.89 1.48 -10.88
CA ARG A 93 -11.57 0.19 -10.41
C ARG A 93 -11.40 0.53 -8.95
N ASN A 94 -12.40 0.22 -8.12
CA ASN A 94 -12.11 -0.09 -6.76
C ASN A 94 -11.20 -1.30 -6.93
N GLN A 95 -10.01 -1.03 -7.36
CA GLN A 95 -8.87 -1.85 -7.14
C GLN A 95 -8.85 -1.79 -5.64
N GLU A 96 -9.52 -2.72 -5.00
CA GLU A 96 -9.21 -3.08 -3.66
C GLU A 96 -7.77 -3.58 -3.76
N TYR A 97 -6.82 -2.64 -3.61
CA TYR A 97 -5.40 -2.92 -3.51
C TYR A 97 -5.11 -3.62 -2.18
N SER A 98 -6.14 -4.07 -1.52
CA SER A 98 -6.02 -4.75 -0.26
C SER A 98 -5.37 -6.12 -0.46
N HIS A 99 -4.05 -6.11 -0.65
CA HIS A 99 -3.23 -7.31 -0.54
C HIS A 99 -3.06 -7.75 0.92
N TYR A 100 -3.78 -7.14 1.82
CA TYR A 100 -3.77 -7.35 3.26
C TYR A 100 -5.15 -7.82 3.74
N PRO A 101 -5.24 -8.53 4.85
CA PRO A 101 -4.16 -8.96 5.73
C PRO A 101 -3.37 -10.14 5.16
N PHE A 102 -2.12 -10.31 5.57
CA PHE A 102 -1.35 -11.49 5.24
C PHE A 102 -0.54 -12.02 6.42
N PHE A 103 -0.32 -13.32 6.41
CA PHE A 103 0.60 -14.01 7.29
C PHE A 103 1.93 -14.21 6.56
N PHE A 104 3.06 -13.98 7.23
CA PHE A 104 4.36 -14.09 6.61
C PHE A 104 5.33 -14.90 7.46
N PHE A 105 6.28 -15.53 6.79
CA PHE A 105 7.41 -16.23 7.39
C PHE A 105 8.63 -16.14 6.48
N GLY A 106 9.81 -16.08 7.10
CA GLY A 106 11.06 -15.89 6.35
C GLY A 106 12.27 -16.40 7.11
N GLY A 107 13.34 -16.59 6.37
CA GLY A 107 14.67 -16.87 6.89
C GLY A 107 15.44 -15.58 7.14
N ASN A 108 16.14 -15.51 8.27
CA ASN A 108 16.90 -14.35 8.70
C ASN A 108 18.40 -14.62 8.72
N MET A 109 19.17 -13.62 8.38
CA MET A 109 20.61 -13.56 8.46
C MET A 109 21.04 -12.30 9.21
N LEU A 110 22.17 -12.33 9.89
CA LEU A 110 22.78 -11.18 10.55
C LEU A 110 24.05 -10.78 9.79
N ALA A 111 23.92 -9.84 8.88
CA ALA A 111 25.04 -9.35 8.08
C ALA A 111 25.82 -8.25 8.81
N GLY A 112 27.11 -8.10 8.49
CA GLY A 112 27.96 -7.04 9.05
C GLY A 112 27.79 -5.67 8.39
N SER A 113 26.90 -5.56 7.40
CA SER A 113 26.57 -4.31 6.71
C SER A 113 25.13 -4.31 6.25
N ALA A 114 24.58 -3.11 6.01
CA ALA A 114 23.17 -2.90 5.64
C ALA A 114 22.74 -3.63 4.36
N PHE A 115 23.65 -3.92 3.44
CA PHE A 115 23.36 -4.64 2.19
C PHE A 115 24.08 -5.99 2.09
N GLY A 116 24.59 -6.50 3.23
CA GLY A 116 25.18 -7.81 3.30
C GLY A 116 24.12 -8.90 3.15
N VAL A 117 24.42 -9.90 2.32
CA VAL A 117 23.56 -11.07 2.10
C VAL A 117 24.11 -12.34 2.74
N LYS A 118 25.11 -12.20 3.61
CA LYS A 118 25.71 -13.29 4.36
C LYS A 118 25.85 -12.89 5.81
N SER A 119 25.60 -13.83 6.71
CA SER A 119 25.88 -13.62 8.13
C SER A 119 27.36 -13.43 8.38
N GLU A 120 27.65 -12.47 9.25
CA GLU A 120 29.00 -12.22 9.74
C GLU A 120 29.25 -12.99 11.03
N GLY A 121 30.35 -13.72 11.04
CA GLY A 121 30.74 -14.54 12.18
C GLY A 121 30.44 -16.02 11.99
N LYS A 122 31.41 -16.84 12.42
CA LYS A 122 31.30 -18.30 12.40
C LYS A 122 30.35 -18.88 13.45
N GLU A 123 29.86 -18.03 14.33
CA GLU A 123 28.93 -18.35 15.41
C GLU A 123 27.48 -18.46 14.94
N MET A 124 27.15 -17.90 13.77
CA MET A 124 25.80 -17.83 13.23
C MET A 124 25.29 -19.18 12.70
N ARG A 125 23.98 -19.39 12.82
CA ARG A 125 23.28 -20.55 12.30
C ARG A 125 22.01 -20.12 11.52
N ASP A 126 22.21 -19.60 10.32
CA ASP A 126 21.15 -19.03 9.49
C ASP A 126 20.05 -20.02 9.12
N SER A 127 20.40 -21.29 8.90
CA SER A 127 19.44 -22.34 8.53
C SER A 127 18.33 -22.59 9.56
N LYS A 128 18.47 -22.06 10.78
CA LYS A 128 17.45 -22.13 11.84
C LYS A 128 16.94 -20.75 12.27
N SER A 129 17.56 -19.69 11.76
CA SER A 129 17.13 -18.32 12.01
C SER A 129 15.94 -17.98 11.15
N GLY A 130 14.94 -17.35 11.73
CA GLY A 130 13.75 -17.01 10.98
C GLY A 130 12.83 -16.04 11.71
N GLU A 131 11.85 -15.62 10.98
CA GLU A 131 10.76 -14.80 11.52
C GLU A 131 9.42 -15.32 11.01
N TRP A 132 8.39 -14.98 11.74
CA TRP A 132 7.02 -15.12 11.33
C TRP A 132 6.21 -13.97 11.89
N GLY A 133 5.10 -13.67 11.26
CA GLY A 133 4.29 -12.57 11.71
C GLY A 133 3.03 -12.39 10.90
N PHE A 134 2.32 -11.34 11.26
CA PHE A 134 1.03 -11.00 10.71
C PHE A 134 1.00 -9.51 10.37
N THR A 135 0.43 -9.18 9.22
CA THR A 135 0.22 -7.79 8.77
C THR A 135 -1.27 -7.53 8.70
N GLY A 136 -1.69 -6.46 9.35
CA GLY A 136 -3.05 -5.93 9.31
C GLY A 136 -3.02 -4.41 9.25
N CYS A 137 -4.15 -3.74 9.48
CA CYS A 137 -4.27 -2.28 9.58
C CYS A 137 -3.56 -1.57 8.41
N THR A 138 -4.20 -1.55 7.26
CA THR A 138 -3.63 -1.00 6.04
C THR A 138 -4.22 0.34 5.71
N PHE A 139 -3.38 1.20 5.18
CA PHE A 139 -3.75 2.47 4.60
C PHE A 139 -3.22 2.51 3.17
N GLU A 140 -4.04 3.00 2.25
CA GLU A 140 -3.72 3.06 0.85
C GLU A 140 -4.11 4.39 0.25
N CYS A 141 -3.20 5.00 -0.48
CA CYS A 141 -3.38 6.25 -1.18
C CYS A 141 -3.03 6.06 -2.67
N PRO A 142 -4.04 5.89 -3.55
CA PRO A 142 -3.79 5.74 -4.98
C PRO A 142 -3.24 7.03 -5.58
N ILE A 143 -2.23 6.90 -6.44
CA ILE A 143 -1.62 8.01 -7.17
C ILE A 143 -2.37 8.19 -8.49
N SER A 144 -3.37 9.10 -8.50
CA SER A 144 -4.16 9.40 -9.71
C SER A 144 -4.90 8.16 -10.26
N SER A 145 -5.10 8.10 -11.58
CA SER A 145 -5.71 6.95 -12.30
C SER A 145 -4.68 5.90 -12.72
N SER A 146 -3.48 5.95 -12.20
CA SER A 146 -2.39 5.04 -12.54
C SER A 146 -2.47 3.72 -11.75
N SER A 147 -1.64 2.77 -12.12
CA SER A 147 -1.44 1.50 -11.39
C SER A 147 -0.55 1.65 -10.15
N TRP A 148 -0.26 2.88 -9.74
CA TRP A 148 0.62 3.18 -8.62
C TRP A 148 -0.17 3.66 -7.40
N ALA A 149 0.24 3.22 -6.23
CA ALA A 149 -0.29 3.66 -4.94
C ALA A 149 0.83 3.80 -3.91
N VAL A 150 0.62 4.63 -2.90
CA VAL A 150 1.41 4.61 -1.68
C VAL A 150 0.63 3.78 -0.67
N THR A 151 1.25 2.74 -0.14
CA THR A 151 0.65 1.86 0.85
C THR A 151 1.40 1.95 2.17
N ALA A 152 0.68 1.92 3.26
CA ALA A 152 1.23 1.80 4.60
C ALA A 152 0.48 0.70 5.35
N ALA A 153 1.18 -0.03 6.19
CA ALA A 153 0.60 -1.12 6.95
C ALA A 153 1.23 -1.23 8.34
N MET A 154 0.60 -1.96 9.24
CA MET A 154 1.18 -2.32 10.52
C MET A 154 1.31 -3.83 10.62
N SER A 155 2.51 -4.31 10.98
CA SER A 155 2.82 -5.73 11.12
C SER A 155 3.35 -6.03 12.51
N LEU A 156 2.97 -7.18 13.05
CA LEU A 156 3.57 -7.76 14.23
C LEU A 156 4.45 -8.93 13.82
N ALA A 157 5.71 -8.92 14.21
CA ALA A 157 6.70 -9.93 13.87
C ALA A 157 7.35 -10.55 15.12
N PHE A 158 7.59 -11.83 15.05
CA PHE A 158 8.36 -12.59 16.02
C PHE A 158 9.61 -13.10 15.35
N VAL A 159 10.77 -12.62 15.82
CA VAL A 159 12.06 -12.84 15.19
C VAL A 159 12.93 -13.71 16.09
N SER A 160 13.68 -14.62 15.49
CA SER A 160 14.60 -15.51 16.17
C SER A 160 15.87 -15.68 15.35
N HIS A 161 17.00 -15.31 15.93
CA HIS A 161 18.34 -15.53 15.36
C HIS A 161 19.02 -16.64 16.13
N HIS A 162 19.34 -17.73 15.45
CA HIS A 162 19.97 -18.89 16.04
C HIS A 162 21.49 -18.82 15.89
N PHE A 163 22.16 -19.28 16.92
CA PHE A 163 23.62 -19.41 16.98
C PHE A 163 24.04 -20.88 17.04
N LYS A 164 25.29 -21.15 16.76
CA LYS A 164 25.87 -22.47 17.02
C LYS A 164 25.83 -22.76 18.51
N THR A 165 25.63 -24.01 18.85
CA THR A 165 25.41 -24.46 20.23
C THR A 165 26.59 -24.23 21.15
N ASP A 166 27.80 -24.07 20.58
CA ASP A 166 29.04 -23.84 21.33
C ASP A 166 29.21 -22.36 21.74
N TYR A 167 28.26 -21.47 21.33
CA TYR A 167 28.33 -20.04 21.61
C TYR A 167 27.05 -19.55 22.25
N MET A 168 27.20 -18.64 23.20
CA MET A 168 26.12 -17.96 23.89
C MET A 168 26.28 -16.45 23.76
N LEU A 169 25.24 -15.75 23.36
CA LEU A 169 25.24 -14.30 23.38
C LEU A 169 24.88 -13.82 24.79
N THR A 170 25.79 -13.11 25.44
CA THR A 170 25.60 -12.62 26.80
C THR A 170 26.10 -11.19 26.94
N THR A 171 25.57 -10.47 27.92
CA THR A 171 26.01 -9.13 28.29
C THR A 171 26.71 -9.20 29.63
N VAL A 172 27.98 -8.75 29.67
CA VAL A 172 28.80 -8.69 30.87
C VAL A 172 29.40 -7.29 30.94
N ASP A 173 29.29 -6.64 32.08
CA ASP A 173 29.73 -5.24 32.30
C ASP A 173 29.22 -4.26 31.23
N GLY A 174 27.98 -4.48 30.77
CA GLY A 174 27.33 -3.64 29.76
C GLY A 174 27.76 -3.94 28.31
N ILE A 175 28.70 -4.90 28.08
CA ILE A 175 29.17 -5.26 26.74
C ILE A 175 28.54 -6.58 26.33
N THR A 176 27.85 -6.59 25.19
CA THR A 176 27.26 -7.80 24.60
C THR A 176 28.27 -8.47 23.68
N SER A 177 28.58 -9.74 23.95
CA SER A 177 29.52 -10.53 23.15
C SER A 177 29.17 -11.99 23.16
N PHE A 178 29.75 -12.75 22.23
CA PHE A 178 29.70 -14.20 22.28
C PHE A 178 30.69 -14.75 23.31
N LYS A 179 30.20 -15.61 24.18
CA LYS A 179 31.03 -16.45 25.02
C LYS A 179 30.95 -17.89 24.55
N PRO A 180 32.09 -18.62 24.47
CA PRO A 180 32.04 -20.04 24.25
C PRO A 180 31.36 -20.71 25.45
N PHE A 181 30.56 -21.72 25.19
CA PHE A 181 30.03 -22.57 26.24
C PHE A 181 31.14 -23.49 26.76
N ALA A 182 31.59 -23.28 27.97
CA ALA A 182 32.56 -24.15 28.59
C ALA A 182 31.87 -25.47 28.98
N VAL A 183 32.48 -26.59 28.58
CA VAL A 183 32.09 -27.92 29.05
C VAL A 183 32.48 -27.98 30.52
N GLY A 184 31.57 -27.73 31.42
CA GLY A 184 31.80 -27.57 32.85
C GLY A 184 30.94 -26.49 33.51
N ASP A 185 30.29 -25.66 32.72
CA ASP A 185 29.27 -24.72 33.19
C ASP A 185 27.98 -25.45 33.63
N ASP A 186 27.87 -26.74 33.32
CA ASP A 186 26.82 -27.63 33.77
C ASP A 186 27.37 -28.83 34.53
N GLU A 187 26.77 -29.20 35.65
CA GLU A 187 27.18 -30.30 36.52
C GLU A 187 27.26 -31.67 35.81
N ASN A 188 26.57 -31.81 34.67
CA ASN A 188 26.48 -33.04 33.88
C ASN A 188 27.33 -33.04 32.60
N GLY A 189 28.10 -31.99 32.29
CA GLY A 189 28.90 -31.89 31.07
C GLY A 189 28.08 -31.88 29.76
N GLU A 190 26.80 -31.62 29.83
CA GLU A 190 25.91 -31.59 28.68
C GLU A 190 26.12 -30.33 27.85
N ARG A 191 25.96 -30.43 26.52
CA ARG A 191 25.98 -29.26 25.59
C ARG A 191 24.60 -28.74 25.29
N PRO A 192 24.42 -27.41 25.12
CA PRO A 192 23.16 -26.83 24.73
C PRO A 192 22.71 -27.40 23.39
N SER A 193 21.41 -27.71 23.29
CA SER A 193 20.80 -28.14 22.03
C SER A 193 20.43 -26.97 21.12
N LYS A 194 20.26 -25.76 21.67
CA LYS A 194 19.94 -24.51 20.96
C LYS A 194 20.51 -23.31 21.70
N SER A 195 21.04 -22.34 20.95
CA SER A 195 21.36 -20.99 21.41
C SER A 195 20.72 -20.00 20.44
N TYR A 196 20.02 -18.98 20.94
CA TYR A 196 19.30 -18.05 20.09
C TYR A 196 18.94 -16.73 20.80
N LEU A 197 18.89 -15.67 19.99
CA LEU A 197 18.32 -14.36 20.34
C LEU A 197 16.91 -14.27 19.78
N SER A 198 15.94 -13.88 20.58
CA SER A 198 14.57 -13.69 20.16
C SER A 198 14.02 -12.35 20.60
N TYR A 199 13.21 -11.71 19.76
CA TYR A 199 12.50 -10.47 20.07
C TYR A 199 11.19 -10.38 19.31
N CYS A 200 10.34 -9.45 19.74
CA CYS A 200 9.11 -9.08 19.08
C CYS A 200 9.29 -7.69 18.43
N ALA A 201 8.70 -7.49 17.27
CA ALA A 201 8.79 -6.22 16.57
C ALA A 201 7.44 -5.79 15.99
N VAL A 202 7.12 -4.50 16.13
CA VAL A 202 6.05 -3.84 15.38
C VAL A 202 6.71 -3.10 14.22
N ARG A 203 6.23 -3.35 13.00
CA ARG A 203 6.76 -2.74 11.77
C ARG A 203 5.71 -1.93 11.07
N ILE A 204 6.13 -0.79 10.56
CA ILE A 204 5.30 0.13 9.79
C ILE A 204 6.01 0.39 8.45
N PRO A 205 5.77 -0.45 7.43
CA PRO A 205 6.25 -0.19 6.08
C PRO A 205 5.44 0.94 5.42
N ILE A 206 6.14 1.80 4.68
CA ILE A 206 5.57 2.81 3.79
C ILE A 206 6.15 2.53 2.42
N MET A 207 5.32 2.06 1.50
CA MET A 207 5.79 1.49 0.24
C MET A 207 5.14 2.18 -0.96
N LEU A 208 5.94 2.37 -1.99
CA LEU A 208 5.43 2.66 -3.33
C LEU A 208 5.08 1.32 -3.98
N GLU A 209 3.84 1.14 -4.33
CA GLU A 209 3.30 -0.09 -4.90
C GLU A 209 2.82 0.14 -6.33
N TRP A 210 3.24 -0.74 -7.21
CA TRP A 210 2.70 -0.89 -8.54
C TRP A 210 1.86 -2.16 -8.58
N SER A 211 0.64 -2.08 -9.07
CA SER A 211 -0.26 -3.22 -9.19
C SER A 211 -0.93 -3.27 -10.55
N ASN A 212 -1.11 -4.48 -11.05
CA ASN A 212 -1.82 -4.74 -12.30
C ASN A 212 -2.50 -6.11 -12.20
N ARG A 213 -3.35 -6.43 -13.19
CA ARG A 213 -3.96 -7.74 -13.31
C ARG A 213 -3.41 -8.47 -14.52
N ILE A 214 -2.94 -9.70 -14.30
CA ILE A 214 -2.46 -10.60 -15.35
C ILE A 214 -3.36 -11.83 -15.34
N GLY A 215 -4.22 -11.94 -16.39
CA GLY A 215 -5.26 -12.98 -16.42
C GLY A 215 -6.32 -12.75 -15.35
N SER A 216 -6.53 -13.74 -14.48
CA SER A 216 -7.46 -13.69 -13.34
C SER A 216 -6.82 -13.14 -12.06
N GLU A 217 -5.50 -13.10 -11.98
CA GLU A 217 -4.75 -12.82 -10.77
C GLU A 217 -4.23 -11.39 -10.70
N ASP A 218 -4.18 -10.85 -9.51
CA ASP A 218 -3.57 -9.57 -9.22
C ASP A 218 -2.06 -9.76 -9.01
N VAL A 219 -1.27 -8.93 -9.68
CA VAL A 219 0.19 -8.89 -9.56
C VAL A 219 0.60 -7.55 -9.02
N TYR A 220 1.48 -7.52 -8.05
CA TYR A 220 2.01 -6.28 -7.51
C TYR A 220 3.51 -6.35 -7.21
N ALA A 221 4.13 -5.20 -7.27
CA ALA A 221 5.50 -4.98 -6.82
C ALA A 221 5.52 -3.75 -5.93
N ALA A 222 6.10 -3.87 -4.75
CA ALA A 222 6.17 -2.78 -3.81
C ALA A 222 7.58 -2.64 -3.25
N PHE A 223 8.01 -1.40 -3.00
CA PHE A 223 9.31 -1.07 -2.47
C PHE A 223 9.23 0.18 -1.60
N GLY A 224 9.93 0.18 -0.48
CA GLY A 224 9.97 1.35 0.38
C GLY A 224 10.63 1.11 1.74
N PRO A 225 10.75 2.17 2.54
CA PRO A 225 11.25 2.09 3.90
C PRO A 225 10.22 1.47 4.85
N SER A 226 10.70 0.86 5.93
CA SER A 226 9.87 0.47 7.07
C SER A 226 10.55 0.85 8.38
N ILE A 227 9.75 1.34 9.33
CA ILE A 227 10.18 1.59 10.71
C ILE A 227 9.83 0.38 11.53
N GLU A 228 10.77 -0.09 12.34
CA GLU A 228 10.63 -1.25 13.20
C GLU A 228 10.85 -0.86 14.66
N PHE A 229 9.87 -1.13 15.51
CA PHE A 229 9.96 -0.99 16.96
C PHE A 229 10.17 -2.35 17.58
N ARG A 230 11.30 -2.54 18.26
CA ARG A 230 11.74 -3.80 18.81
C ARG A 230 11.53 -3.84 20.32
N ALA A 231 11.09 -4.98 20.83
CA ALA A 231 10.85 -5.16 22.24
C ALA A 231 11.00 -6.64 22.67
N LYS A 232 11.11 -6.86 23.98
CA LYS A 232 11.14 -8.19 24.60
C LYS A 232 12.28 -9.06 24.11
N GLU A 233 13.45 -8.45 23.86
CA GLU A 233 14.65 -9.19 23.53
C GLU A 233 15.05 -10.17 24.65
N ARG A 234 15.50 -11.35 24.23
CA ARG A 234 15.96 -12.39 25.14
C ARG A 234 17.01 -13.25 24.47
N SER A 235 18.17 -13.30 25.06
CA SER A 235 19.17 -14.33 24.74
C SER A 235 18.90 -15.57 25.56
N ARG A 236 18.81 -16.73 24.90
CA ARG A 236 18.42 -17.99 25.51
C ARG A 236 19.23 -19.16 24.97
N TYR A 237 19.39 -20.16 25.82
CA TYR A 237 19.87 -21.48 25.41
C TYR A 237 18.92 -22.57 25.91
N LYS A 238 18.99 -23.73 25.30
CA LYS A 238 18.22 -24.91 25.72
C LYS A 238 19.17 -26.04 26.10
N LEU A 239 19.17 -26.39 27.40
CA LEU A 239 19.84 -27.52 27.97
C LEU A 239 18.80 -28.31 28.76
N GLY A 240 18.28 -29.40 28.17
CA GLY A 240 17.06 -30.03 28.69
C GLY A 240 15.89 -29.02 28.76
N LYS A 241 15.95 -28.10 29.70
CA LYS A 241 15.01 -26.97 29.87
C LYS A 241 15.51 -25.71 29.16
N ARG A 242 14.65 -24.73 29.04
CA ARG A 242 14.95 -23.42 28.42
C ARG A 242 15.46 -22.46 29.48
N HIS A 243 16.67 -21.95 29.31
CA HIS A 243 17.29 -20.96 30.18
C HIS A 243 17.41 -19.61 29.48
N THR A 244 17.18 -18.53 30.22
CA THR A 244 17.41 -17.17 29.74
C THR A 244 18.72 -16.66 30.30
N LEU A 245 19.63 -16.25 29.42
CA LEU A 245 20.94 -15.70 29.79
C LEU A 245 20.81 -14.24 30.19
N THR A 246 20.27 -13.46 29.28
CA THR A 246 20.02 -12.03 29.50
C THR A 246 18.75 -11.58 28.82
N ARG A 247 18.16 -10.52 29.35
CA ARG A 247 17.00 -9.82 28.80
C ARG A 247 17.37 -8.47 28.22
N ASP A 248 18.62 -8.08 28.33
CA ASP A 248 19.20 -6.89 27.76
C ASP A 248 20.47 -7.30 26.98
N VAL A 249 20.40 -7.12 25.67
CA VAL A 249 21.51 -7.41 24.74
C VAL A 249 21.98 -6.15 24.04
N ASN A 250 21.74 -4.98 24.62
CA ASN A 250 22.01 -3.68 24.00
C ASN A 250 21.31 -3.54 22.64
N MET A 251 20.04 -3.98 22.52
CA MET A 251 19.28 -3.89 21.29
C MET A 251 18.86 -2.46 21.00
N ASN A 252 19.01 -2.03 19.76
CA ASN A 252 18.41 -0.77 19.29
C ASN A 252 16.89 -0.91 19.27
N PRO A 253 16.14 -0.12 20.06
CA PRO A 253 14.70 -0.24 20.16
C PRO A 253 13.97 0.18 18.87
N VAL A 254 14.62 1.02 18.04
CA VAL A 254 14.08 1.50 16.77
C VAL A 254 15.05 1.13 15.65
N GLY A 255 14.51 0.54 14.60
CA GLY A 255 15.23 0.19 13.38
C GLY A 255 14.58 0.80 12.14
N ILE A 256 15.40 1.16 11.17
CA ILE A 256 14.96 1.56 9.82
C ILE A 256 15.39 0.47 8.86
N ASN A 257 14.43 -0.04 8.11
CA ASN A 257 14.66 -1.10 7.12
C ASN A 257 14.26 -0.61 5.73
N LEU A 258 14.81 -1.26 4.73
CA LEU A 258 14.38 -1.18 3.34
C LEU A 258 13.73 -2.52 2.97
N GLU A 259 12.56 -2.45 2.35
CA GLU A 259 11.73 -3.62 2.09
C GLU A 259 11.27 -3.63 0.63
N ALA A 260 11.30 -4.81 0.00
CA ALA A 260 10.78 -5.06 -1.33
C ALA A 260 9.82 -6.25 -1.26
N ARG A 261 8.71 -6.16 -2.02
CA ARG A 261 7.68 -7.20 -2.10
C ARG A 261 7.28 -7.43 -3.54
N LEU A 262 7.02 -8.69 -3.87
CA LEU A 262 6.46 -9.12 -5.14
C LEU A 262 5.30 -10.07 -4.83
N GLY A 263 4.11 -9.80 -5.36
CA GLY A 263 2.95 -10.62 -5.14
C GLY A 263 2.28 -11.11 -6.41
N TYR A 264 1.73 -12.32 -6.34
CA TYR A 264 0.91 -12.94 -7.37
C TYR A 264 -0.26 -13.66 -6.71
N GLY A 265 -1.49 -13.17 -6.94
CA GLY A 265 -2.68 -13.71 -6.32
C GLY A 265 -2.60 -13.71 -4.79
N PHE A 266 -2.61 -14.88 -4.18
CA PHE A 266 -2.54 -15.06 -2.72
C PHE A 266 -1.11 -15.16 -2.17
N LEU A 267 -0.11 -15.31 -3.04
CA LEU A 267 1.29 -15.50 -2.67
C LEU A 267 2.07 -14.19 -2.76
N MET A 268 2.91 -13.92 -1.77
CA MET A 268 3.84 -12.80 -1.74
C MET A 268 5.26 -13.30 -1.43
N LEU A 269 6.23 -12.80 -2.16
CA LEU A 269 7.65 -12.89 -1.81
C LEU A 269 8.10 -11.55 -1.24
N TYR A 270 8.94 -11.56 -0.22
CA TYR A 270 9.53 -10.34 0.30
C TYR A 270 11.01 -10.49 0.64
N ALA A 271 11.70 -9.37 0.53
CA ALA A 271 13.07 -9.22 1.01
C ALA A 271 13.15 -7.93 1.85
N ARG A 272 13.90 -7.98 2.94
CA ARG A 272 14.10 -6.83 3.82
C ARG A 272 15.53 -6.79 4.32
N THR A 273 16.12 -5.60 4.33
CA THR A 273 17.41 -5.34 4.95
C THR A 273 17.28 -4.21 5.97
N SER A 274 17.98 -4.33 7.09
CA SER A 274 18.03 -3.27 8.09
C SER A 274 19.16 -2.30 7.77
N LEU A 275 18.80 -1.01 7.60
CA LEU A 275 19.78 0.07 7.38
C LEU A 275 20.46 0.46 8.68
N THR A 276 19.80 0.24 9.82
CA THR A 276 20.34 0.48 11.15
C THR A 276 20.77 -0.83 11.79
N PRO A 277 21.86 -0.85 12.54
CA PRO A 277 22.30 -2.06 13.22
C PRO A 277 21.27 -2.54 14.25
N LEU A 278 21.22 -3.86 14.45
CA LEU A 278 20.31 -4.51 15.40
C LEU A 278 20.65 -4.15 16.85
N LEU A 279 21.93 -4.06 17.15
CA LEU A 279 22.47 -3.78 18.48
C LEU A 279 23.21 -2.42 18.47
N HIS A 280 23.40 -1.84 19.64
CA HIS A 280 24.21 -0.64 19.81
C HIS A 280 25.69 -0.96 19.56
N THR A 281 26.25 -0.47 18.48
CA THR A 281 27.61 -0.78 18.00
C THR A 281 28.71 -0.43 19.00
N LYS A 282 28.45 0.53 19.92
CA LYS A 282 29.37 0.88 21.00
C LYS A 282 29.56 -0.24 22.02
N TYR A 283 28.56 -1.09 22.21
CA TYR A 283 28.53 -2.09 23.29
C TYR A 283 28.31 -3.51 22.78
N ALA A 284 28.13 -3.69 21.46
CA ALA A 284 27.79 -4.97 20.86
C ALA A 284 28.30 -5.07 19.42
N PRO A 285 28.39 -6.28 18.84
CA PRO A 285 28.74 -6.45 17.44
C PRO A 285 27.76 -5.73 16.50
N GLU A 286 28.26 -5.21 15.41
CA GLU A 286 27.46 -4.57 14.38
C GLU A 286 26.79 -5.63 13.50
N TRP A 287 25.46 -5.72 13.60
CA TRP A 287 24.66 -6.66 12.81
C TRP A 287 23.49 -5.97 12.16
N HIS A 288 23.36 -6.20 10.88
CA HIS A 288 22.22 -5.76 10.08
C HIS A 288 21.37 -6.97 9.68
N PRO A 289 20.16 -7.11 10.24
CA PRO A 289 19.25 -8.18 9.84
C PRO A 289 18.89 -8.11 8.36
N PHE A 290 19.07 -9.21 7.66
CA PHE A 290 18.61 -9.43 6.31
C PHE A 290 17.62 -10.59 6.30
N THR A 291 16.47 -10.43 5.69
CA THR A 291 15.38 -11.41 5.66
C THR A 291 14.88 -11.62 4.25
N VAL A 292 14.66 -12.88 3.90
CA VAL A 292 13.90 -13.25 2.70
C VAL A 292 12.80 -14.21 3.12
N GLY A 293 11.61 -14.02 2.61
CA GLY A 293 10.48 -14.84 3.01
C GLY A 293 9.31 -14.81 2.05
N VAL A 294 8.26 -15.48 2.48
CA VAL A 294 7.00 -15.58 1.76
C VAL A 294 5.86 -15.12 2.66
N GLY A 295 4.81 -14.60 2.04
CA GLY A 295 3.57 -14.24 2.70
C GLY A 295 2.39 -14.90 2.00
N LEU A 296 1.37 -15.18 2.78
CA LEU A 296 0.11 -15.73 2.32
C LEU A 296 -1.00 -14.75 2.66
N ARG A 297 -1.74 -14.32 1.65
CA ARG A 297 -2.94 -13.48 1.81
C ARG A 297 -4.03 -14.34 2.48
N LEU A 298 -4.66 -13.75 3.49
CA LEU A 298 -5.77 -14.35 4.25
C LEU A 298 -7.12 -14.01 3.62
#